data_c24de98d91bc7ebebe0f4dfb91f8a39f
#
_entry.id   c24de98d91bc7ebebe0f4dfb91f8a39f
#
_cell.length_a   1.000
_cell.length_b   1.000
_cell.length_c   1.000
_cell.angle_alpha   90.00
_cell.angle_beta   90.00
_cell.angle_gamma   90.00
#
_symmetry.space_group_name_H-M   'P 1'
#
loop_
_entity.id
_entity.type
_entity.pdbx_description
1 polymer ?
#
loop_
_entity_poly.entity_id
_entity_poly.type
_entity_poly.pdbx_seq_one_letter_code
_entity_poly.pdbx_strand_id
1 'polypeptide(L)'
;MKGILAEIASMVKDFGSAPTFAEMPRKTLADKGIAGPTAAHTIEEVHTPLNLAYLTFTTGSSAFQNIVGITFAELPARVKASFTVLERAGLKAGDKVLVTYPPLVNVFSGEAFKKYGLQWEFLVRSSRDAFLAALYEFQPKAVVGESSFIRASLEDAKHMGVADELPKDIVLLTAGTPLDLELLPIAQEVLNAEVHDLYGCQEFGW
;
A
#
# COMPACT_ATOMS: atom_id res chain seq x y z
N MET A 1 -17.46 16.17 -24.67
CA MET A 1 -16.71 15.32 -23.69
C MET A 1 -17.55 14.09 -23.41
N LYS A 2 -17.06 12.89 -23.68
CA LYS A 2 -17.66 11.68 -23.13
C LYS A 2 -17.45 11.73 -21.62
N GLY A 3 -18.49 11.49 -20.85
CA GLY A 3 -18.37 11.50 -19.39
C GLY A 3 -17.44 10.39 -18.90
N ILE A 4 -16.79 10.59 -17.77
CA ILE A 4 -15.89 9.62 -17.11
C ILE A 4 -16.52 8.22 -17.03
N LEU A 5 -17.82 8.13 -16.75
CA LEU A 5 -18.55 6.87 -16.73
C LEU A 5 -18.62 6.16 -18.09
N ALA A 6 -18.63 6.90 -19.21
CA ALA A 6 -18.59 6.31 -20.54
C ALA A 6 -17.20 5.74 -20.88
N GLU A 7 -16.14 6.37 -20.38
CA GLU A 7 -14.78 5.84 -20.50
C GLU A 7 -14.59 4.60 -19.63
N ILE A 8 -15.06 4.64 -18.39
CA ILE A 8 -15.06 3.49 -17.49
C ILE A 8 -15.85 2.33 -18.11
N ALA A 9 -17.05 2.59 -18.66
CA ALA A 9 -17.86 1.56 -19.32
C ALA A 9 -17.18 0.95 -20.55
N SER A 10 -16.44 1.76 -21.32
CA SER A 10 -15.65 1.27 -22.45
C SER A 10 -14.49 0.41 -21.98
N MET A 11 -13.73 0.87 -21.00
CA MET A 11 -12.60 0.12 -20.43
C MET A 11 -13.06 -1.20 -19.83
N VAL A 12 -14.17 -1.17 -19.10
CA VAL A 12 -14.79 -2.33 -18.47
C VAL A 12 -15.23 -3.35 -19.54
N LYS A 13 -15.71 -2.90 -20.69
CA LYS A 13 -16.08 -3.76 -21.81
C LYS A 13 -14.87 -4.40 -22.48
N ASP A 14 -13.74 -3.69 -22.54
CA ASP A 14 -12.49 -4.18 -23.09
C ASP A 14 -11.81 -5.20 -22.16
N PHE A 15 -11.99 -5.08 -20.83
CA PHE A 15 -11.51 -6.08 -19.86
C PHE A 15 -12.17 -7.46 -20.00
N GLY A 16 -13.36 -7.53 -20.58
CA GLY A 16 -14.05 -8.81 -20.84
C GLY A 16 -13.35 -9.71 -21.87
N SER A 17 -12.43 -9.16 -22.65
CA SER A 17 -11.68 -9.89 -23.68
C SER A 17 -10.35 -10.46 -23.20
N ALA A 18 -9.90 -10.11 -21.98
CA ALA A 18 -8.60 -10.51 -21.43
C ALA A 18 -7.49 -10.47 -22.50
N PRO A 19 -7.16 -9.29 -23.04
CA PRO A 19 -6.17 -9.18 -24.11
C PRO A 19 -4.83 -9.70 -23.61
N THR A 20 -4.10 -10.38 -24.48
CA THR A 20 -2.74 -10.79 -24.18
C THR A 20 -1.84 -9.55 -24.04
N PHE A 21 -0.73 -9.69 -23.33
CA PHE A 21 0.24 -8.59 -23.18
C PHE A 21 0.72 -7.99 -24.52
N ALA A 22 0.76 -8.82 -25.57
CA ALA A 22 1.13 -8.39 -26.92
C ALA A 22 0.06 -7.54 -27.61
N GLU A 23 -1.21 -7.73 -27.24
CA GLU A 23 -2.37 -7.00 -27.78
C GLU A 23 -2.64 -5.71 -27.02
N MET A 24 -2.01 -5.53 -25.85
CA MET A 24 -2.17 -4.29 -25.09
C MET A 24 -1.57 -3.09 -25.83
N PRO A 25 -2.29 -1.95 -25.91
CA PRO A 25 -1.75 -0.74 -26.51
C PRO A 25 -0.52 -0.26 -25.75
N ARG A 26 0.57 -0.08 -26.45
CA ARG A 26 1.78 0.52 -25.88
C ARG A 26 1.56 2.02 -25.79
N LYS A 27 1.62 2.55 -24.58
CA LYS A 27 1.57 3.98 -24.31
C LYS A 27 2.87 4.44 -23.66
N THR A 28 3.33 5.60 -24.07
CA THR A 28 4.44 6.32 -23.43
C THR A 28 3.90 7.33 -22.41
N LEU A 29 4.77 7.88 -21.58
CA LEU A 29 4.38 8.98 -20.69
C LEU A 29 3.84 10.21 -21.45
N ALA A 30 4.32 10.44 -22.69
CA ALA A 30 3.84 11.54 -23.52
C ALA A 30 2.40 11.33 -24.02
N ASP A 31 1.94 10.09 -24.11
CA ASP A 31 0.57 9.77 -24.52
C ASP A 31 -0.43 9.91 -23.36
N LYS A 32 0.06 10.15 -22.16
CA LYS A 32 -0.77 10.42 -21.00
C LYS A 32 -1.26 11.87 -21.06
N GLY A 33 -2.51 12.05 -21.38
CA GLY A 33 -3.16 13.36 -21.37
C GLY A 33 -3.11 14.04 -19.99
N ILE A 34 -3.40 15.32 -19.94
CA ILE A 34 -3.45 16.10 -18.71
C ILE A 34 -4.79 15.88 -18.01
N ALA A 35 -4.73 15.74 -16.69
CA ALA A 35 -5.81 15.82 -15.74
C ALA A 35 -6.82 14.66 -15.74
N GLY A 36 -6.49 13.67 -14.95
CA GLY A 36 -7.48 12.81 -14.29
C GLY A 36 -7.86 13.36 -12.91
N PRO A 37 -8.78 12.72 -12.21
CA PRO A 37 -9.10 13.04 -10.82
C PRO A 37 -7.84 12.95 -9.95
N THR A 38 -7.69 13.93 -9.07
CA THR A 38 -6.47 14.10 -8.24
C THR A 38 -6.41 13.17 -7.03
N ALA A 39 -7.45 12.43 -6.75
CA ALA A 39 -7.51 11.55 -5.59
C ALA A 39 -7.45 10.08 -5.99
N ALA A 40 -6.68 9.30 -5.28
CA ALA A 40 -6.76 7.86 -5.32
C ALA A 40 -8.06 7.42 -4.64
N HIS A 41 -9.09 7.17 -5.42
CA HIS A 41 -10.32 6.60 -4.92
C HIS A 41 -10.33 5.11 -5.22
N THR A 42 -10.62 4.31 -4.23
CA THR A 42 -10.93 2.90 -4.39
C THR A 42 -12.44 2.75 -4.37
N ILE A 43 -12.99 2.16 -5.40
CA ILE A 43 -14.41 1.84 -5.49
C ILE A 43 -14.55 0.34 -5.26
N GLU A 44 -15.13 -0.02 -4.11
CA GLU A 44 -15.46 -1.40 -3.82
C GLU A 44 -16.89 -1.68 -4.27
N GLU A 45 -17.03 -2.15 -5.49
CA GLU A 45 -18.32 -2.56 -6.04
C GLU A 45 -18.20 -3.91 -6.76
N VAL A 46 -19.27 -4.68 -6.71
CA VAL A 46 -19.39 -5.90 -7.49
C VAL A 46 -20.04 -5.54 -8.81
N HIS A 47 -19.23 -5.48 -9.86
CA HIS A 47 -19.73 -5.21 -11.20
C HIS A 47 -19.97 -6.52 -11.96
N THR A 48 -21.21 -6.81 -12.28
CA THR A 48 -21.59 -7.84 -13.25
C THR A 48 -21.89 -7.14 -14.60
N PRO A 49 -21.41 -7.68 -15.74
CA PRO A 49 -20.83 -9.00 -15.97
C PRO A 49 -19.31 -9.12 -15.80
N LEU A 50 -18.59 -8.08 -15.40
CA LEU A 50 -17.13 -8.02 -15.50
C LEU A 50 -16.39 -8.62 -14.32
N ASN A 51 -17.13 -9.06 -13.31
CA ASN A 51 -16.56 -9.74 -12.15
C ASN A 51 -15.41 -8.95 -11.47
N LEU A 52 -15.53 -7.62 -11.44
CA LEU A 52 -14.59 -6.74 -10.76
C LEU A 52 -14.79 -6.79 -9.26
N ALA A 53 -13.70 -6.96 -8.53
CA ALA A 53 -13.70 -6.85 -7.08
C ALA A 53 -13.67 -5.39 -6.64
N TYR A 54 -12.82 -4.57 -7.27
CA TYR A 54 -12.75 -3.13 -7.05
C TYR A 54 -12.04 -2.41 -8.19
N LEU A 55 -12.22 -1.08 -8.23
CA LEU A 55 -11.49 -0.16 -9.08
C LEU A 55 -10.59 0.71 -8.23
N THR A 56 -9.40 0.99 -8.70
CA THR A 56 -8.47 1.90 -8.04
C THR A 56 -7.82 2.84 -9.06
N PHE A 57 -7.25 3.92 -8.57
CA PHE A 57 -6.56 4.91 -9.38
C PHE A 57 -5.09 4.94 -9.01
N THR A 58 -4.20 5.01 -10.00
CA THR A 58 -2.79 5.22 -9.73
C THR A 58 -2.54 6.68 -9.37
N THR A 59 -1.64 6.91 -8.43
CA THR A 59 -1.25 8.27 -8.01
C THR A 59 -0.21 8.91 -8.91
N GLY A 60 0.05 8.39 -10.07
CA GLY A 60 1.11 8.75 -11.01
C GLY A 60 1.84 10.07 -10.75
N SER A 61 3.15 10.07 -10.87
CA SER A 61 4.00 11.26 -10.77
C SER A 61 3.76 12.30 -11.88
N SER A 62 2.98 11.96 -12.88
CA SER A 62 2.48 12.83 -13.93
C SER A 62 0.98 13.06 -13.74
N ALA A 63 0.45 14.15 -14.28
CA ALA A 63 -0.93 14.60 -14.10
C ALA A 63 -2.02 13.59 -14.53
N PHE A 64 -1.67 12.43 -15.03
CA PHE A 64 -2.61 11.39 -15.45
C PHE A 64 -2.58 10.21 -14.51
N GLN A 65 -3.74 9.79 -14.06
CA GLN A 65 -3.95 8.60 -13.26
C GLN A 65 -4.58 7.51 -14.12
N ASN A 66 -4.06 6.29 -14.02
CA ASN A 66 -4.73 5.14 -14.63
C ASN A 66 -5.87 4.68 -13.71
N ILE A 67 -6.96 4.23 -14.32
CA ILE A 67 -7.99 3.46 -13.62
C ILE A 67 -7.61 1.99 -13.76
N VAL A 68 -7.46 1.31 -12.64
CA VAL A 68 -7.08 -0.10 -12.58
C VAL A 68 -8.25 -0.90 -12.04
N GLY A 69 -8.76 -1.83 -12.83
CA GLY A 69 -9.79 -2.77 -12.40
C GLY A 69 -9.16 -4.06 -11.90
N ILE A 70 -9.51 -4.46 -10.70
CA ILE A 70 -9.08 -5.73 -10.09
C ILE A 70 -10.24 -6.70 -10.10
N THR A 71 -10.04 -7.86 -10.68
CA THR A 71 -11.06 -8.91 -10.75
C THR A 71 -11.03 -9.82 -9.52
N PHE A 72 -12.16 -10.47 -9.21
CA PHE A 72 -12.19 -11.49 -8.16
C PHE A 72 -11.22 -12.65 -8.43
N ALA A 73 -10.92 -12.95 -9.69
CA ALA A 73 -9.99 -14.00 -10.08
C ALA A 73 -8.54 -13.67 -9.68
N GLU A 74 -8.17 -12.38 -9.56
CA GLU A 74 -6.83 -11.95 -9.19
C GLU A 74 -6.59 -11.95 -7.69
N LEU A 75 -7.66 -11.82 -6.87
CA LEU A 75 -7.52 -11.70 -5.42
C LEU A 75 -6.71 -12.82 -4.77
N PRO A 76 -6.88 -14.11 -5.13
CA PRO A 76 -6.09 -15.18 -4.54
C PRO A 76 -4.58 -15.03 -4.80
N ALA A 77 -4.18 -14.60 -6.00
CA ALA A 77 -2.79 -14.37 -6.34
C ALA A 77 -2.21 -13.18 -5.56
N ARG A 78 -2.97 -12.10 -5.42
CA ARG A 78 -2.58 -10.92 -4.62
C ARG A 78 -2.43 -11.27 -3.14
N VAL A 79 -3.35 -12.05 -2.58
CA VAL A 79 -3.24 -12.55 -1.19
C VAL A 79 -1.99 -13.42 -1.02
N LYS A 80 -1.71 -14.31 -1.98
CA LYS A 80 -0.52 -15.17 -1.94
C LYS A 80 0.77 -14.35 -1.99
N ALA A 81 0.82 -13.31 -2.83
CA ALA A 81 1.97 -12.41 -2.88
C ALA A 81 2.19 -11.70 -1.53
N SER A 82 1.11 -11.19 -0.92
CA SER A 82 1.18 -10.61 0.42
C SER A 82 1.71 -11.59 1.46
N PHE A 83 1.28 -12.85 1.44
CA PHE A 83 1.80 -13.90 2.34
C PHE A 83 3.30 -14.09 2.17
N THR A 84 3.78 -14.14 0.93
CA THR A 84 5.22 -14.30 0.65
C THR A 84 6.03 -13.14 1.25
N VAL A 85 5.52 -11.91 1.18
CA VAL A 85 6.17 -10.74 1.79
C VAL A 85 6.21 -10.87 3.31
N LEU A 86 5.06 -11.19 3.93
CA LEU A 86 4.96 -11.34 5.38
C LEU A 86 5.87 -12.46 5.93
N GLU A 87 5.92 -13.59 5.23
CA GLU A 87 6.81 -14.71 5.56
C GLU A 87 8.28 -14.32 5.47
N ARG A 88 8.68 -13.62 4.40
CA ARG A 88 10.06 -13.13 4.23
C ARG A 88 10.45 -12.09 5.28
N ALA A 89 9.51 -11.30 5.72
CA ALA A 89 9.67 -10.38 6.84
C ALA A 89 9.65 -11.06 8.22
N GLY A 90 9.57 -12.39 8.26
CA GLY A 90 9.59 -13.16 9.49
C GLY A 90 8.34 -13.07 10.36
N LEU A 91 7.25 -12.51 9.82
CA LEU A 91 5.99 -12.37 10.55
C LEU A 91 5.25 -13.70 10.66
N LYS A 92 4.48 -13.84 11.73
CA LYS A 92 3.72 -15.05 12.09
C LYS A 92 2.29 -14.71 12.44
N ALA A 93 1.41 -15.69 12.34
CA ALA A 93 0.04 -15.56 12.84
C ALA A 93 0.05 -15.15 14.32
N GLY A 94 -0.78 -14.17 14.66
CA GLY A 94 -0.84 -13.55 15.98
C GLY A 94 0.01 -12.28 16.13
N ASP A 95 0.97 -12.02 15.22
CA ASP A 95 1.75 -10.79 15.26
C ASP A 95 0.88 -9.57 15.00
N LYS A 96 1.26 -8.44 15.63
CA LYS A 96 0.58 -7.17 15.50
C LYS A 96 1.24 -6.32 14.41
N VAL A 97 0.44 -5.75 13.53
CA VAL A 97 0.89 -4.90 12.42
C VAL A 97 0.18 -3.54 12.48
N LEU A 98 0.96 -2.48 12.54
CA LEU A 98 0.45 -1.11 12.43
C LEU A 98 0.60 -0.63 10.98
N VAL A 99 -0.49 -0.18 10.37
CA VAL A 99 -0.51 0.36 9.01
C VAL A 99 -0.69 1.87 9.07
N THR A 100 0.29 2.62 8.58
CA THR A 100 0.27 4.09 8.66
C THR A 100 -0.42 4.76 7.48
N TYR A 101 -0.59 4.03 6.39
CA TYR A 101 -1.08 4.58 5.14
C TYR A 101 -2.28 3.80 4.59
N PRO A 102 -3.52 4.33 4.70
CA PRO A 102 -4.74 3.64 4.28
C PRO A 102 -4.77 3.13 2.83
N PRO A 103 -4.19 3.85 1.83
CA PRO A 103 -4.18 3.35 0.44
C PRO A 103 -3.35 2.09 0.19
N LEU A 104 -2.61 1.59 1.16
CA LEU A 104 -1.96 0.28 1.06
C LEU A 104 -2.94 -0.91 1.03
N VAL A 105 -4.23 -0.64 0.96
CA VAL A 105 -5.29 -1.65 0.77
C VAL A 105 -5.03 -2.57 -0.42
N ASN A 106 -4.41 -2.06 -1.48
CA ASN A 106 -4.10 -2.85 -2.68
C ASN A 106 -2.84 -3.71 -2.51
N VAL A 107 -2.01 -3.36 -1.55
CA VAL A 107 -0.74 -4.02 -1.25
C VAL A 107 -0.95 -5.06 -0.16
N PHE A 108 -1.51 -4.63 0.96
CA PHE A 108 -1.89 -5.48 2.07
C PHE A 108 -3.39 -5.32 2.32
N SER A 109 -4.20 -6.01 1.55
CA SER A 109 -5.64 -6.00 1.82
C SER A 109 -5.88 -6.49 3.24
N GLY A 110 -6.79 -5.86 3.97
CA GLY A 110 -7.17 -6.32 5.31
C GLY A 110 -7.58 -7.79 5.33
N GLU A 111 -8.06 -8.31 4.19
CA GLU A 111 -8.35 -9.72 3.99
C GLU A 111 -7.09 -10.59 3.98
N ALA A 112 -5.98 -10.12 3.40
CA ALA A 112 -4.70 -10.84 3.44
C ALA A 112 -4.19 -10.94 4.88
N PHE A 113 -4.22 -9.87 5.64
CA PHE A 113 -3.85 -9.87 7.05
C PHE A 113 -4.73 -10.81 7.87
N LYS A 114 -6.05 -10.74 7.68
CA LYS A 114 -7.00 -11.63 8.34
C LYS A 114 -6.74 -13.10 8.03
N LYS A 115 -6.54 -13.43 6.76
CA LYS A 115 -6.26 -14.81 6.32
C LYS A 115 -4.90 -15.31 6.81
N TYR A 116 -3.91 -14.42 6.92
CA TYR A 116 -2.60 -14.76 7.50
C TYR A 116 -2.66 -14.94 9.01
N GLY A 117 -3.69 -14.37 9.65
CA GLY A 117 -3.88 -14.46 11.10
C GLY A 117 -3.20 -13.33 11.87
N LEU A 118 -2.91 -12.19 11.24
CA LEU A 118 -2.35 -11.03 11.90
C LEU A 118 -3.42 -10.24 12.68
N GLN A 119 -2.97 -9.58 13.74
CA GLN A 119 -3.71 -8.52 14.40
C GLN A 119 -3.21 -7.20 13.81
N TRP A 120 -4.09 -6.39 13.25
CA TRP A 120 -3.65 -5.17 12.59
C TRP A 120 -4.58 -4.00 12.86
N GLU A 121 -3.98 -2.81 12.88
CA GLU A 121 -4.68 -1.55 13.06
C GLU A 121 -4.20 -0.53 12.01
N PHE A 122 -5.11 0.34 11.59
CA PHE A 122 -4.76 1.53 10.84
C PHE A 122 -4.48 2.69 11.78
N LEU A 123 -3.49 3.49 11.42
CA LEU A 123 -3.26 4.76 12.08
C LEU A 123 -4.48 5.69 11.88
N VAL A 124 -5.15 6.04 12.96
CA VAL A 124 -6.40 6.80 12.94
C VAL A 124 -6.18 8.24 12.42
N ARG A 125 -5.00 8.78 12.61
CA ARG A 125 -4.60 10.12 12.14
C ARG A 125 -3.20 10.06 11.55
N SER A 126 -3.03 10.64 10.35
CA SER A 126 -1.73 10.76 9.70
C SER A 126 -0.90 11.89 10.34
N SER A 127 -0.61 11.76 11.63
CA SER A 127 0.30 12.66 12.36
C SER A 127 1.41 11.86 13.04
N ARG A 128 2.57 12.46 13.17
CA ARG A 128 3.75 11.83 13.78
C ARG A 128 3.49 11.50 15.25
N ASP A 129 2.82 12.39 15.98
CA ASP A 129 2.45 12.14 17.38
C ASP A 129 1.51 10.95 17.52
N ALA A 130 0.50 10.84 16.63
CA ALA A 130 -0.41 9.70 16.64
C ALA A 130 0.32 8.39 16.29
N PHE A 131 1.31 8.45 15.42
CA PHE A 131 2.14 7.28 15.09
C PHE A 131 2.97 6.83 16.30
N LEU A 132 3.65 7.76 17.00
CA LEU A 132 4.43 7.43 18.19
C LEU A 132 3.55 6.88 19.31
N ALA A 133 2.37 7.48 19.53
CA ALA A 133 1.39 6.99 20.48
C ALA A 133 0.90 5.58 20.12
N ALA A 134 0.63 5.34 18.83
CA ALA A 134 0.21 3.99 18.36
C ALA A 134 1.33 2.95 18.51
N LEU A 135 2.59 3.31 18.27
CA LEU A 135 3.72 2.42 18.54
C LEU A 135 3.78 2.05 20.03
N TYR A 136 3.62 3.02 20.89
CA TYR A 136 3.66 2.83 22.34
C TYR A 136 2.49 1.97 22.86
N GLU A 137 1.26 2.28 22.44
CA GLU A 137 0.06 1.61 22.95
C GLU A 137 -0.16 0.23 22.32
N PHE A 138 -0.02 0.14 21.00
CA PHE A 138 -0.30 -1.10 20.28
C PHE A 138 0.84 -2.10 20.33
N GLN A 139 2.10 -1.64 20.49
CA GLN A 139 3.30 -2.49 20.52
C GLN A 139 3.35 -3.44 19.31
N PRO A 140 3.40 -2.92 18.07
CA PRO A 140 3.38 -3.76 16.87
C PRO A 140 4.70 -4.52 16.70
N LYS A 141 4.62 -5.73 16.09
CA LYS A 141 5.79 -6.47 15.59
C LYS A 141 6.26 -5.91 14.24
N ALA A 142 5.35 -5.36 13.45
CA ALA A 142 5.70 -4.71 12.20
C ALA A 142 4.90 -3.42 11.97
N VAL A 143 5.51 -2.54 11.16
CA VAL A 143 4.87 -1.31 10.67
C VAL A 143 4.89 -1.33 9.15
N VAL A 144 3.75 -1.04 8.53
CA VAL A 144 3.64 -0.82 7.09
C VAL A 144 3.40 0.66 6.84
N GLY A 145 4.29 1.32 6.09
CA GLY A 145 4.17 2.75 5.91
C GLY A 145 5.12 3.35 4.88
N GLU A 146 5.07 4.66 4.79
CA GLU A 146 5.92 5.46 3.93
C GLU A 146 7.21 5.80 4.68
N SER A 147 8.36 5.65 4.01
CA SER A 147 9.68 5.70 4.66
C SER A 147 10.03 7.04 5.27
N SER A 148 9.77 8.15 4.58
CA SER A 148 10.10 9.48 5.10
C SER A 148 9.18 9.92 6.25
N PHE A 149 7.93 9.49 6.25
CA PHE A 149 7.03 9.70 7.39
C PHE A 149 7.52 8.97 8.65
N ILE A 150 7.90 7.70 8.50
CA ILE A 150 8.44 6.90 9.61
C ILE A 150 9.73 7.53 10.13
N ARG A 151 10.67 7.88 9.22
CA ARG A 151 11.93 8.54 9.59
C ARG A 151 11.70 9.79 10.42
N ALA A 152 10.91 10.73 9.91
CA ALA A 152 10.65 11.99 10.60
C ALA A 152 10.00 11.77 11.97
N SER A 153 9.14 10.75 12.10
CA SER A 153 8.52 10.41 13.40
C SER A 153 9.53 9.86 14.39
N LEU A 154 10.48 9.04 13.95
CA LEU A 154 11.53 8.50 14.81
C LEU A 154 12.56 9.56 15.22
N GLU A 155 12.86 10.52 14.34
CA GLU A 155 13.66 11.70 14.68
C GLU A 155 12.98 12.54 15.78
N ASP A 156 11.67 12.75 15.67
CA ASP A 156 10.90 13.44 16.73
C ASP A 156 10.96 12.67 18.06
N ALA A 157 10.80 11.34 18.03
CA ALA A 157 10.92 10.53 19.24
C ALA A 157 12.29 10.66 19.93
N LYS A 158 13.35 10.72 19.14
CA LYS A 158 14.70 10.94 19.62
C LYS A 158 14.87 12.34 20.23
N HIS A 159 14.38 13.37 19.54
CA HIS A 159 14.44 14.76 20.04
C HIS A 159 13.64 14.95 21.32
N MET A 160 12.50 14.28 21.47
CA MET A 160 11.68 14.32 22.68
C MET A 160 12.22 13.44 23.82
N GLY A 161 13.23 12.60 23.56
CA GLY A 161 13.79 11.69 24.57
C GLY A 161 12.88 10.52 24.93
N VAL A 162 11.93 10.15 24.06
CA VAL A 162 10.97 9.06 24.30
C VAL A 162 11.30 7.76 23.53
N ALA A 163 12.44 7.72 22.87
CA ALA A 163 12.85 6.58 22.04
C ALA A 163 12.91 5.26 22.84
N ASP A 164 13.26 5.30 24.11
CA ASP A 164 13.36 4.12 24.98
C ASP A 164 12.00 3.52 25.36
N GLU A 165 10.92 4.29 25.21
CA GLU A 165 9.56 3.83 25.47
C GLU A 165 8.93 3.10 24.30
N LEU A 166 9.56 3.17 23.13
CA LEU A 166 9.06 2.55 21.88
C LEU A 166 9.43 1.07 21.80
N PRO A 167 8.64 0.25 21.06
CA PRO A 167 8.94 -1.16 20.87
C PRO A 167 10.28 -1.34 20.15
N LYS A 168 10.97 -2.45 20.46
CA LYS A 168 12.24 -2.82 19.83
C LYS A 168 12.06 -4.11 19.01
N ASP A 169 13.05 -4.40 18.18
CA ASP A 169 13.09 -5.61 17.35
C ASP A 169 11.86 -5.73 16.44
N ILE A 170 11.46 -4.63 15.84
CA ILE A 170 10.31 -4.58 14.92
C ILE A 170 10.76 -4.63 13.46
N VAL A 171 9.83 -4.89 12.57
CA VAL A 171 10.04 -4.90 11.12
C VAL A 171 9.34 -3.69 10.50
N LEU A 172 10.06 -2.95 9.66
CA LEU A 172 9.49 -1.87 8.87
C LEU A 172 9.31 -2.33 7.42
N LEU A 173 8.09 -2.34 6.95
CA LEU A 173 7.71 -2.64 5.57
C LEU A 173 7.38 -1.32 4.88
N THR A 174 8.37 -0.74 4.17
CA THR A 174 8.20 0.55 3.51
C THR A 174 7.65 0.38 2.11
N ALA A 175 6.70 1.22 1.73
CA ALA A 175 6.08 1.17 0.40
C ALA A 175 5.47 2.52 0.01
N GLY A 176 5.19 2.68 -1.29
CA GLY A 176 4.47 3.82 -1.83
C GLY A 176 5.34 4.94 -2.38
N THR A 177 6.53 5.10 -1.85
CA THR A 177 7.56 6.05 -2.30
C THR A 177 8.92 5.35 -2.35
N PRO A 178 9.92 5.90 -3.05
CA PRO A 178 11.28 5.39 -2.93
C PRO A 178 11.75 5.39 -1.49
N LEU A 179 12.54 4.38 -1.12
CA LEU A 179 13.09 4.27 0.23
C LEU A 179 13.94 5.49 0.58
N ASP A 180 13.59 6.14 1.67
CA ASP A 180 14.44 7.14 2.29
C ASP A 180 15.58 6.43 3.04
N LEU A 181 16.80 6.50 2.50
CA LEU A 181 17.95 5.80 3.06
C LEU A 181 18.35 6.30 4.46
N GLU A 182 17.98 7.53 4.82
CA GLU A 182 18.21 8.06 6.16
C GLU A 182 17.31 7.40 7.21
N LEU A 183 16.27 6.70 6.78
CA LEU A 183 15.47 5.86 7.68
C LEU A 183 16.31 4.73 8.31
N LEU A 184 17.25 4.15 7.57
CA LEU A 184 17.98 2.96 8.03
C LEU A 184 18.71 3.17 9.37
N PRO A 185 19.57 4.21 9.51
CA PRO A 185 20.27 4.43 10.77
C PRO A 185 19.34 4.79 11.91
N ILE A 186 18.31 5.62 11.71
CA ILE A 186 17.38 6.02 12.78
C ILE A 186 16.48 4.88 13.21
N ALA A 187 16.02 4.03 12.27
CA ALA A 187 15.24 2.85 12.57
C ALA A 187 16.03 1.83 13.41
N GLN A 188 17.30 1.64 13.07
CA GLN A 188 18.18 0.77 13.84
C GLN A 188 18.43 1.34 15.25
N GLU A 189 18.69 2.63 15.36
CA GLU A 189 18.98 3.29 16.64
C GLU A 189 17.76 3.30 17.58
N VAL A 190 16.59 3.69 17.05
CA VAL A 190 15.39 3.94 17.87
C VAL A 190 14.58 2.67 18.12
N LEU A 191 14.46 1.79 17.13
CA LEU A 191 13.57 0.63 17.20
C LEU A 191 14.30 -0.72 17.13
N ASN A 192 15.62 -0.72 16.89
CA ASN A 192 16.38 -1.92 16.50
C ASN A 192 15.67 -2.67 15.35
N ALA A 193 15.21 -1.90 14.34
CA ALA A 193 14.32 -2.41 13.31
C ALA A 193 15.07 -2.93 12.09
N GLU A 194 14.53 -4.01 11.51
CA GLU A 194 14.84 -4.46 10.16
C GLU A 194 13.94 -3.74 9.17
N VAL A 195 14.51 -3.21 8.07
CA VAL A 195 13.77 -2.47 7.06
C VAL A 195 13.72 -3.26 5.75
N HIS A 196 12.51 -3.49 5.24
CA HIS A 196 12.25 -4.07 3.93
C HIS A 196 11.54 -3.04 3.06
N ASP A 197 12.12 -2.73 1.91
CA ASP A 197 11.48 -1.87 0.93
C ASP A 197 10.66 -2.69 -0.05
N LEU A 198 9.39 -2.32 -0.22
CA LEU A 198 8.43 -3.05 -1.02
C LEU A 198 8.13 -2.25 -2.28
N TYR A 199 8.54 -2.78 -3.41
CA TYR A 199 8.17 -2.24 -4.70
C TYR A 199 6.89 -2.92 -5.20
N GLY A 200 5.91 -2.10 -5.53
CA GLY A 200 4.65 -2.57 -6.10
C GLY A 200 3.98 -1.50 -6.93
N CYS A 201 3.07 -1.91 -7.77
CA CYS A 201 2.18 -1.00 -8.48
C CYS A 201 0.76 -1.55 -8.47
N GLN A 202 -0.20 -0.66 -8.64
CA GLN A 202 -1.61 -1.05 -8.57
C GLN A 202 -2.00 -1.99 -9.71
N GLU A 203 -1.34 -1.88 -10.87
CA GLU A 203 -1.59 -2.67 -12.05
C GLU A 203 -1.22 -4.14 -11.87
N PHE A 204 -0.13 -4.41 -11.18
CA PHE A 204 0.39 -5.78 -11.04
C PHE A 204 0.28 -6.31 -9.60
N GLY A 205 0.09 -5.43 -8.63
CA GLY A 205 0.28 -5.74 -7.22
C GLY A 205 1.77 -5.77 -6.87
N TRP A 206 2.25 -6.91 -6.45
CA TRP A 206 3.66 -7.16 -6.06
C TRP A 206 4.42 -7.85 -7.17
#